data_5ee030b4a1edb237f92c4bafb7b3faa4
#
_entry.id   5ee030b4a1edb237f92c4bafb7b3faa4
#
_cell.length_a   1.000
_cell.length_b   1.000
_cell.length_c   1.000
_cell.angle_alpha   90.00
_cell.angle_beta   90.00
_cell.angle_gamma   90.00
#
_symmetry.space_group_name_H-M   'P 1'
#
loop_
_entity.id
_entity.type
_entity.pdbx_description
1 polymer ?
#
loop_
_entity_poly.entity_id
_entity_poly.type
_entity_poly.pdbx_seq_one_letter_code
_entity_poly.pdbx_strand_id
1 'polypeptide(L)'
;LDNVVKPYPCGIVIHPLIDAAIALSPRVGDSGRIVRIAVDCHPLVVELTGNSAPRTGLQARFSAVHGIAAGLVDGQVGLPQYADARVTAADLTWLRGMIVLHVDERMPRDAVRIAVELDDGSQVVQAIDHARGSMARPMTTAEVREKVANLVEPVLPGRTEKLIRAVDALEQSNDVRELAEVVAR
;
A
#
# COMPACT_ATOMS: atom_id res chain seq x y z
N LEU A 1 -5.73 14.53 -18.84
CA LEU A 1 -6.32 13.27 -18.40
C LEU A 1 -6.15 13.18 -16.89
N ASP A 2 -7.29 13.24 -16.18
CA ASP A 2 -7.34 13.12 -14.72
C ASP A 2 -7.21 11.64 -14.34
N ASN A 3 -5.97 11.14 -14.33
CA ASN A 3 -5.66 9.75 -14.01
C ASN A 3 -5.06 9.60 -12.62
N VAL A 4 -5.54 8.59 -11.89
CA VAL A 4 -5.01 8.16 -10.61
C VAL A 4 -4.17 6.90 -10.81
N VAL A 5 -2.94 6.90 -10.32
CA VAL A 5 -2.06 5.73 -10.36
C VAL A 5 -2.04 5.07 -8.99
N LYS A 6 -2.49 3.81 -8.90
CA LYS A 6 -2.46 3.06 -7.64
C LYS A 6 -1.02 2.74 -7.23
N PRO A 7 -0.50 3.25 -6.11
CA PRO A 7 0.82 2.85 -5.61
C PRO A 7 0.83 1.43 -5.02
N TYR A 8 -0.31 0.95 -4.51
CA TYR A 8 -0.45 -0.34 -3.84
C TYR A 8 -1.42 -1.27 -4.55
N PRO A 9 -1.20 -2.61 -4.54
CA PRO A 9 -2.03 -3.58 -5.25
C PRO A 9 -3.29 -3.97 -4.45
N CYS A 10 -4.06 -3.00 -3.98
CA CYS A 10 -5.24 -3.20 -3.11
C CYS A 10 -6.39 -2.23 -3.42
N GLY A 11 -7.44 -2.26 -2.61
CA GLY A 11 -8.55 -1.31 -2.68
C GLY A 11 -8.08 0.13 -2.50
N ILE A 12 -8.56 1.06 -3.32
CA ILE A 12 -8.06 2.45 -3.32
C ILE A 12 -8.28 3.17 -1.97
N VAL A 13 -9.35 2.83 -1.27
CA VAL A 13 -9.67 3.42 0.04
C VAL A 13 -8.69 3.04 1.16
N ILE A 14 -7.84 2.01 0.93
CA ILE A 14 -6.79 1.60 1.88
C ILE A 14 -5.50 2.43 1.68
N HIS A 15 -5.32 3.10 0.55
CA HIS A 15 -4.05 3.75 0.22
C HIS A 15 -3.60 4.78 1.26
N PRO A 16 -4.45 5.71 1.77
CA PRO A 16 -4.02 6.64 2.80
C PRO A 16 -3.61 5.95 4.11
N LEU A 17 -4.26 4.81 4.45
CA LEU A 17 -3.91 4.03 5.62
C LEU A 17 -2.53 3.40 5.49
N ILE A 18 -2.19 2.89 4.31
CA ILE A 18 -0.86 2.32 4.02
C ILE A 18 0.20 3.42 4.06
N ASP A 19 -0.05 4.59 3.44
CA ASP A 19 0.86 5.73 3.48
C ASP A 19 1.18 6.14 4.93
N ALA A 20 0.16 6.24 5.79
CA ALA A 20 0.32 6.58 7.19
C ALA A 20 1.10 5.50 7.96
N ALA A 21 0.80 4.22 7.72
CA ALA A 21 1.46 3.09 8.38
C ALA A 21 2.95 3.00 8.01
N ILE A 22 3.30 3.17 6.73
CA ILE A 22 4.69 3.21 6.27
C ILE A 22 5.45 4.38 6.92
N ALA A 23 4.83 5.57 6.99
CA ALA A 23 5.44 6.75 7.62
C ALA A 23 5.63 6.57 9.14
N LEU A 24 4.78 5.77 9.79
CA LEU A 24 4.88 5.45 11.22
C LEU A 24 5.92 4.38 11.51
N SER A 25 6.16 3.42 10.61
CA SER A 25 7.04 2.28 10.79
C SER A 25 8.42 2.65 11.40
N PRO A 26 9.20 3.60 10.84
CA PRO A 26 10.51 3.97 11.41
C PRO A 26 10.41 4.70 12.75
N ARG A 27 9.25 5.29 13.07
CA ARG A 27 9.02 6.02 14.33
C ARG A 27 8.55 5.11 15.45
N VAL A 28 7.87 4.02 15.11
CA VAL A 28 7.47 2.94 16.03
C VAL A 28 8.67 2.05 16.34
N GLY A 29 9.50 1.74 15.34
CA GLY A 29 10.63 0.82 15.46
C GLY A 29 10.17 -0.62 15.63
N ASP A 30 10.26 -1.15 16.86
CA ASP A 30 9.80 -2.51 17.14
C ASP A 30 8.26 -2.56 17.27
N SER A 31 7.61 -3.23 16.32
CA SER A 31 6.16 -3.42 16.33
C SER A 31 5.64 -4.24 17.54
N GLY A 32 6.50 -5.03 18.19
CA GLY A 32 6.17 -5.77 19.41
C GLY A 32 5.83 -4.88 20.61
N ARG A 33 6.21 -3.62 20.56
CA ARG A 33 5.87 -2.61 21.57
C ARG A 33 4.48 -1.99 21.42
N ILE A 34 3.77 -2.27 20.33
CA ILE A 34 2.46 -1.70 20.06
C ILE A 34 1.42 -2.36 20.96
N VAL A 35 0.66 -1.54 21.70
CA VAL A 35 -0.45 -2.03 22.53
C VAL A 35 -1.83 -1.68 21.94
N ARG A 36 -1.90 -0.63 21.11
CA ARG A 36 -3.13 -0.20 20.45
C ARG A 36 -2.86 0.62 19.21
N ILE A 37 -3.71 0.47 18.19
CA ILE A 37 -3.71 1.30 16.99
C ILE A 37 -5.13 1.84 16.80
N ALA A 38 -5.32 3.14 16.95
CA ALA A 38 -6.58 3.84 16.68
C ALA A 38 -6.50 4.50 15.30
N VAL A 39 -7.52 4.30 14.49
CA VAL A 39 -7.58 4.77 13.09
C VAL A 39 -8.86 5.52 12.86
N ASP A 40 -8.78 6.83 12.64
CA ASP A 40 -9.92 7.62 12.20
C ASP A 40 -9.98 7.61 10.67
N CYS A 41 -11.12 7.19 10.09
CA CYS A 41 -11.26 7.00 8.65
C CYS A 41 -12.69 7.26 8.15
N HIS A 42 -12.82 7.50 6.84
CA HIS A 42 -14.13 7.62 6.18
C HIS A 42 -14.90 6.29 6.19
N PRO A 43 -16.26 6.26 6.28
CA PRO A 43 -17.09 5.05 6.28
C PRO A 43 -16.77 4.04 5.16
N LEU A 44 -16.47 4.50 3.96
CA LEU A 44 -16.12 3.65 2.81
C LEU A 44 -14.93 2.70 3.08
N VAL A 45 -14.05 3.03 4.01
CA VAL A 45 -12.95 2.14 4.41
C VAL A 45 -13.51 0.85 4.99
N VAL A 46 -14.46 0.97 5.92
CA VAL A 46 -15.08 -0.21 6.56
C VAL A 46 -16.03 -0.91 5.61
N GLU A 47 -16.83 -0.16 4.85
CA GLU A 47 -17.82 -0.72 3.91
C GLU A 47 -17.15 -1.57 2.81
N LEU A 48 -16.02 -1.10 2.24
CA LEU A 48 -15.38 -1.74 1.10
C LEU A 48 -14.23 -2.67 1.50
N THR A 49 -13.63 -2.46 2.68
CA THR A 49 -12.39 -3.14 3.08
C THR A 49 -12.37 -3.56 4.55
N GLY A 50 -13.54 -3.81 5.14
CA GLY A 50 -13.71 -4.16 6.55
C GLY A 50 -13.37 -5.61 6.92
N ASN A 51 -12.80 -6.42 6.03
CA ASN A 51 -12.37 -7.77 6.37
C ASN A 51 -11.22 -7.73 7.40
N SER A 52 -11.52 -8.05 8.65
CA SER A 52 -10.57 -8.00 9.77
C SER A 52 -9.66 -9.24 9.88
N ALA A 53 -10.04 -10.35 9.23
CA ALA A 53 -9.33 -11.63 9.35
C ALA A 53 -9.08 -12.28 7.97
N PRO A 54 -8.35 -11.62 7.03
CA PRO A 54 -8.05 -12.18 5.73
C PRO A 54 -7.15 -13.42 5.87
N ARG A 55 -7.39 -14.44 5.02
CA ARG A 55 -6.63 -15.69 4.98
C ARG A 55 -5.89 -15.90 3.66
N THR A 56 -6.20 -15.10 2.64
CA THR A 56 -5.54 -15.16 1.33
C THR A 56 -5.15 -13.76 0.88
N GLY A 57 -4.20 -13.67 -0.06
CA GLY A 57 -3.77 -12.40 -0.63
C GLY A 57 -4.93 -11.63 -1.27
N LEU A 58 -5.85 -12.33 -1.94
CA LEU A 58 -7.02 -11.68 -2.52
C LEU A 58 -7.91 -11.05 -1.43
N GLN A 59 -8.18 -11.76 -0.34
CA GLN A 59 -8.95 -11.21 0.79
C GLN A 59 -8.22 -10.03 1.45
N ALA A 60 -6.90 -10.12 1.59
CA ALA A 60 -6.08 -9.09 2.20
C ALA A 60 -6.06 -7.77 1.40
N ARG A 61 -6.21 -7.82 0.05
CA ARG A 61 -6.34 -6.62 -0.80
C ARG A 61 -7.61 -5.80 -0.51
N PHE A 62 -8.56 -6.39 0.22
CA PHE A 62 -9.80 -5.76 0.70
C PHE A 62 -9.88 -5.76 2.23
N SER A 63 -8.70 -5.67 2.90
CA SER A 63 -8.56 -5.60 4.35
C SER A 63 -7.76 -4.35 4.75
N ALA A 64 -8.45 -3.35 5.30
CA ALA A 64 -7.81 -2.14 5.80
C ALA A 64 -6.80 -2.46 6.91
N VAL A 65 -7.16 -3.34 7.85
CA VAL A 65 -6.28 -3.73 8.96
C VAL A 65 -5.04 -4.48 8.47
N HIS A 66 -5.13 -5.25 7.37
CA HIS A 66 -3.95 -5.89 6.80
C HIS A 66 -2.99 -4.88 6.17
N GLY A 67 -3.50 -3.91 5.40
CA GLY A 67 -2.67 -2.86 4.82
C GLY A 67 -1.92 -2.05 5.87
N ILE A 68 -2.59 -1.72 6.99
CA ILE A 68 -1.97 -1.01 8.13
C ILE A 68 -0.90 -1.89 8.78
N ALA A 69 -1.23 -3.15 9.11
CA ALA A 69 -0.29 -4.06 9.78
C ALA A 69 0.97 -4.29 8.92
N ALA A 70 0.81 -4.57 7.63
CA ALA A 70 1.93 -4.75 6.71
C ALA A 70 2.79 -3.48 6.59
N GLY A 71 2.15 -2.30 6.47
CA GLY A 71 2.87 -1.03 6.42
C GLY A 71 3.70 -0.74 7.66
N LEU A 72 3.18 -1.05 8.86
CA LEU A 72 3.88 -0.85 10.13
C LEU A 72 5.04 -1.83 10.32
N VAL A 73 4.85 -3.12 10.01
CA VAL A 73 5.85 -4.17 10.25
C VAL A 73 6.92 -4.18 9.18
N ASP A 74 6.52 -4.16 7.90
CA ASP A 74 7.44 -4.33 6.78
C ASP A 74 8.02 -2.98 6.27
N GLY A 75 7.45 -1.84 6.69
CA GLY A 75 7.81 -0.51 6.20
C GLY A 75 7.51 -0.29 4.71
N GLN A 76 6.85 -1.24 4.07
CA GLN A 76 6.49 -1.22 2.66
C GLN A 76 5.26 -2.09 2.40
N VAL A 77 4.53 -1.81 1.30
CA VAL A 77 3.39 -2.64 0.88
C VAL A 77 3.42 -2.81 -0.63
N GLY A 78 3.72 -4.02 -1.07
CA GLY A 78 3.77 -4.43 -2.48
C GLY A 78 3.14 -5.81 -2.66
N LEU A 79 3.41 -6.48 -3.77
CA LEU A 79 2.90 -7.84 -4.02
C LEU A 79 3.33 -8.86 -2.95
N PRO A 80 4.57 -8.84 -2.42
CA PRO A 80 5.00 -9.77 -1.38
C PRO A 80 4.14 -9.71 -0.11
N GLN A 81 3.66 -8.52 0.28
CA GLN A 81 2.82 -8.34 1.47
C GLN A 81 1.41 -8.95 1.32
N TYR A 82 1.01 -9.27 0.08
CA TYR A 82 -0.23 -9.95 -0.25
C TYR A 82 -0.04 -11.41 -0.66
N ALA A 83 1.14 -12.00 -0.46
CA ALA A 83 1.31 -13.46 -0.55
C ALA A 83 0.58 -14.15 0.62
N ASP A 84 -0.10 -15.28 0.36
CA ASP A 84 -0.92 -15.98 1.36
C ASP A 84 -0.12 -16.31 2.64
N ALA A 85 1.13 -16.72 2.49
CA ALA A 85 2.02 -16.98 3.63
C ALA A 85 2.30 -15.73 4.48
N ARG A 86 2.46 -14.53 3.84
CA ARG A 86 2.66 -13.28 4.58
C ARG A 86 1.37 -12.81 5.24
N VAL A 87 0.23 -12.98 4.56
CA VAL A 87 -1.09 -12.62 5.10
C VAL A 87 -1.40 -13.39 6.38
N THR A 88 -1.00 -14.66 6.46
CA THR A 88 -1.26 -15.54 7.61
C THR A 88 -0.13 -15.56 8.64
N ALA A 89 0.94 -14.80 8.43
CA ALA A 89 2.06 -14.71 9.38
C ALA A 89 1.61 -14.21 10.76
N ALA A 90 2.21 -14.77 11.81
CA ALA A 90 1.77 -14.56 13.19
C ALA A 90 1.88 -13.10 13.65
N ASP A 91 2.94 -12.41 13.24
CA ASP A 91 3.17 -10.98 13.54
C ASP A 91 2.07 -10.08 12.96
N LEU A 92 1.72 -10.26 11.67
CA LEU A 92 0.63 -9.50 11.05
C LEU A 92 -0.73 -9.87 11.63
N THR A 93 -0.94 -11.16 11.94
CA THR A 93 -2.22 -11.61 12.52
C THR A 93 -2.41 -11.03 13.91
N TRP A 94 -1.37 -11.02 14.72
CA TRP A 94 -1.39 -10.41 16.05
C TRP A 94 -1.64 -8.89 15.95
N LEU A 95 -0.89 -8.18 15.10
CA LEU A 95 -1.00 -6.72 14.98
C LEU A 95 -2.38 -6.27 14.48
N ARG A 96 -3.00 -7.03 13.56
CA ARG A 96 -4.38 -6.75 13.11
C ARG A 96 -5.38 -6.71 14.27
N GLY A 97 -5.17 -7.54 15.29
CA GLY A 97 -6.01 -7.56 16.50
C GLY A 97 -5.90 -6.30 17.37
N MET A 98 -4.85 -5.51 17.20
CA MET A 98 -4.63 -4.24 17.93
C MET A 98 -5.27 -3.02 17.23
N ILE A 99 -5.78 -3.18 16.00
CA ILE A 99 -6.29 -2.09 15.18
C ILE A 99 -7.79 -1.89 15.43
N VAL A 100 -8.16 -0.67 15.78
CA VAL A 100 -9.55 -0.23 15.94
C VAL A 100 -9.85 0.87 14.94
N LEU A 101 -10.83 0.64 14.05
CA LEU A 101 -11.28 1.61 13.06
C LEU A 101 -12.41 2.45 13.65
N HIS A 102 -12.22 3.76 13.72
CA HIS A 102 -13.23 4.75 14.12
C HIS A 102 -13.71 5.47 12.85
N VAL A 103 -15.00 5.33 12.56
CA VAL A 103 -15.63 5.93 11.39
C VAL A 103 -16.02 7.39 11.70
N ASP A 104 -15.58 8.34 10.86
CA ASP A 104 -16.05 9.73 10.85
C ASP A 104 -16.55 10.11 9.46
N GLU A 105 -17.86 10.34 9.33
CA GLU A 105 -18.51 10.74 8.08
C GLU A 105 -18.03 12.09 7.53
N ARG A 106 -17.42 12.93 8.38
CA ARG A 106 -16.90 14.24 8.00
C ARG A 106 -15.47 14.15 7.45
N MET A 107 -14.80 13.00 7.65
CA MET A 107 -13.44 12.81 7.12
C MET A 107 -13.47 12.68 5.60
N PRO A 108 -12.57 13.36 4.85
CA PRO A 108 -12.44 13.16 3.41
C PRO A 108 -12.13 11.70 3.06
N ARG A 109 -12.58 11.23 1.88
CA ARG A 109 -12.45 9.82 1.45
C ARG A 109 -11.02 9.33 1.30
N ASP A 110 -10.08 10.24 1.07
CA ASP A 110 -8.64 9.97 0.86
C ASP A 110 -7.78 10.44 2.03
N ALA A 111 -8.41 10.82 3.15
CA ALA A 111 -7.75 11.19 4.39
C ALA A 111 -7.82 10.08 5.44
N VAL A 112 -6.84 10.09 6.37
CA VAL A 112 -6.78 9.20 7.52
C VAL A 112 -5.96 9.83 8.63
N ARG A 113 -6.25 9.42 9.88
CA ARG A 113 -5.37 9.67 11.02
C ARG A 113 -5.14 8.34 11.74
N ILE A 114 -3.88 7.96 11.93
CA ILE A 114 -3.48 6.77 12.70
C ILE A 114 -2.72 7.22 13.94
N ALA A 115 -3.11 6.72 15.10
CA ALA A 115 -2.43 6.89 16.36
C ALA A 115 -2.02 5.51 16.90
N VAL A 116 -0.72 5.32 17.12
CA VAL A 116 -0.12 4.10 17.66
C VAL A 116 0.32 4.37 19.09
N GLU A 117 -0.21 3.59 20.03
CA GLU A 117 0.17 3.61 21.45
C GLU A 117 1.19 2.51 21.71
N LEU A 118 2.28 2.85 22.40
CA LEU A 118 3.35 1.93 22.75
C LEU A 118 3.28 1.50 24.22
N ASP A 119 3.97 0.44 24.57
CA ASP A 119 4.02 -0.18 25.91
C ASP A 119 4.56 0.73 27.03
N ASP A 120 5.32 1.77 26.66
CA ASP A 120 5.79 2.80 27.59
C ASP A 120 4.79 3.97 27.80
N GLY A 121 3.61 3.88 27.22
CA GLY A 121 2.56 4.89 27.25
C GLY A 121 2.78 6.05 26.26
N SER A 122 3.85 6.04 25.49
CA SER A 122 4.07 7.02 24.42
C SER A 122 3.13 6.78 23.24
N GLN A 123 2.85 7.85 22.48
CA GLN A 123 1.98 7.78 21.31
C GLN A 123 2.68 8.40 20.09
N VAL A 124 2.62 7.73 18.97
CA VAL A 124 3.05 8.24 17.66
C VAL A 124 1.85 8.40 16.75
N VAL A 125 1.72 9.57 16.12
CA VAL A 125 0.56 9.90 15.29
C VAL A 125 1.00 10.29 13.88
N GLN A 126 0.24 9.84 12.89
CA GLN A 126 0.37 10.25 11.50
C GLN A 126 -1.00 10.55 10.91
N ALA A 127 -1.11 11.69 10.25
CA ALA A 127 -2.25 12.04 9.40
C ALA A 127 -1.81 12.09 7.94
N ILE A 128 -2.73 11.70 7.06
CA ILE A 128 -2.61 11.81 5.61
C ILE A 128 -3.88 12.51 5.13
N ASP A 129 -3.73 13.67 4.49
CA ASP A 129 -4.84 14.41 3.90
C ASP A 129 -5.19 13.89 2.49
N HIS A 130 -4.16 13.47 1.73
CA HIS A 130 -4.30 12.91 0.40
C HIS A 130 -3.36 11.73 0.19
N ALA A 131 -3.92 10.58 -0.20
CA ALA A 131 -3.15 9.38 -0.50
C ALA A 131 -2.18 9.60 -1.68
N ARG A 132 -1.00 8.98 -1.62
CA ARG A 132 -0.07 8.93 -2.73
C ARG A 132 -0.74 8.32 -3.96
N GLY A 133 -0.48 8.90 -5.14
CA GLY A 133 -1.09 8.50 -6.41
C GLY A 133 -2.51 9.05 -6.63
N SER A 134 -3.07 9.83 -5.69
CA SER A 134 -4.30 10.60 -5.90
C SER A 134 -4.05 11.81 -6.80
N MET A 135 -5.13 12.47 -7.24
CA MET A 135 -5.01 13.70 -8.04
C MET A 135 -4.33 14.84 -7.28
N ALA A 136 -4.56 14.94 -5.97
CA ALA A 136 -3.95 15.96 -5.13
C ALA A 136 -2.48 15.66 -4.78
N ARG A 137 -2.07 14.37 -4.84
CA ARG A 137 -0.71 13.90 -4.58
C ARG A 137 -0.31 12.84 -5.62
N PRO A 138 -0.11 13.23 -6.89
CA PRO A 138 0.23 12.30 -7.97
C PRO A 138 1.60 11.65 -7.71
N MET A 139 1.77 10.43 -8.21
CA MET A 139 3.08 9.79 -8.24
C MET A 139 4.00 10.49 -9.22
N THR A 140 5.24 10.69 -8.81
CA THR A 140 6.32 11.17 -9.69
C THR A 140 6.69 10.11 -10.72
N THR A 141 7.34 10.51 -11.81
CA THR A 141 7.88 9.56 -12.81
C THR A 141 8.82 8.54 -12.17
N ALA A 142 9.64 8.96 -11.20
CA ALA A 142 10.56 8.06 -10.49
C ALA A 142 9.79 6.99 -9.69
N GLU A 143 8.74 7.38 -8.95
CA GLU A 143 7.90 6.43 -8.21
C GLU A 143 7.12 5.46 -9.13
N VAL A 144 6.68 5.94 -10.31
CA VAL A 144 6.05 5.07 -11.31
C VAL A 144 7.06 4.06 -11.85
N ARG A 145 8.29 4.48 -12.16
CA ARG A 145 9.38 3.60 -12.63
C ARG A 145 9.76 2.57 -11.56
N GLU A 146 9.88 2.98 -10.30
CA GLU A 146 10.11 2.07 -9.18
C GLU A 146 8.99 1.02 -9.07
N LYS A 147 7.73 1.45 -9.17
CA LYS A 147 6.59 0.52 -9.20
C LYS A 147 6.70 -0.47 -10.36
N VAL A 148 7.06 0.00 -11.57
CA VAL A 148 7.27 -0.88 -12.73
C VAL A 148 8.38 -1.88 -12.44
N ALA A 149 9.51 -1.44 -11.89
CA ALA A 149 10.62 -2.32 -11.51
C ALA A 149 10.17 -3.42 -10.54
N ASN A 150 9.46 -3.05 -9.47
CA ASN A 150 8.95 -3.99 -8.47
C ASN A 150 7.96 -5.02 -9.02
N LEU A 151 7.27 -4.71 -10.13
CA LEU A 151 6.34 -5.62 -10.80
C LEU A 151 7.01 -6.49 -11.86
N VAL A 152 7.98 -5.94 -12.58
CA VAL A 152 8.61 -6.58 -13.73
C VAL A 152 9.76 -7.49 -13.31
N GLU A 153 10.63 -7.05 -12.41
CA GLU A 153 11.85 -7.77 -12.04
C GLU A 153 11.62 -9.21 -11.54
N PRO A 154 10.57 -9.50 -10.73
CA PRO A 154 10.28 -10.86 -10.32
C PRO A 154 9.83 -11.82 -11.44
N VAL A 155 9.33 -11.25 -12.56
CA VAL A 155 8.74 -12.04 -13.67
C VAL A 155 9.67 -12.07 -14.89
N LEU A 156 10.36 -10.98 -15.15
CA LEU A 156 11.28 -10.76 -16.27
C LEU A 156 12.60 -10.14 -15.75
N PRO A 157 13.44 -10.92 -15.06
CA PRO A 157 14.67 -10.40 -14.44
C PRO A 157 15.58 -9.71 -15.45
N GLY A 158 16.09 -8.51 -15.09
CA GLY A 158 17.02 -7.72 -15.91
C GLY A 158 16.40 -7.06 -17.14
N ARG A 159 15.05 -7.11 -17.32
CA ARG A 159 14.39 -6.51 -18.48
C ARG A 159 13.68 -5.19 -18.19
N THR A 160 13.65 -4.76 -16.94
CA THR A 160 12.89 -3.57 -16.48
C THR A 160 13.27 -2.32 -17.30
N GLU A 161 14.55 -1.99 -17.40
CA GLU A 161 15.01 -0.80 -18.12
C GLU A 161 14.75 -0.87 -19.64
N LYS A 162 14.85 -2.06 -20.22
CA LYS A 162 14.52 -2.27 -21.63
C LYS A 162 13.04 -2.06 -21.89
N LEU A 163 12.18 -2.56 -20.99
CA LEU A 163 10.73 -2.38 -21.07
C LEU A 163 10.35 -0.90 -20.94
N ILE A 164 10.90 -0.21 -19.95
CA ILE A 164 10.63 1.22 -19.73
C ILE A 164 11.01 2.02 -20.98
N ARG A 165 12.21 1.80 -21.55
CA ARG A 165 12.65 2.48 -22.77
C ARG A 165 11.75 2.18 -23.98
N ALA A 166 11.33 0.93 -24.15
CA ALA A 166 10.43 0.56 -25.25
C ALA A 166 9.06 1.24 -25.11
N VAL A 167 8.53 1.38 -23.89
CA VAL A 167 7.27 2.10 -23.63
C VAL A 167 7.45 3.61 -23.84
N ASP A 168 8.53 4.21 -23.33
CA ASP A 168 8.82 5.65 -23.48
C ASP A 168 8.98 6.05 -24.97
N ALA A 169 9.48 5.13 -25.81
CA ALA A 169 9.66 5.35 -27.24
C ALA A 169 8.41 5.02 -28.09
N LEU A 170 7.34 4.51 -27.49
CA LEU A 170 6.22 3.93 -28.23
C LEU A 170 5.52 4.93 -29.18
N GLU A 171 5.41 6.22 -28.78
CA GLU A 171 4.79 7.26 -29.62
C GLU A 171 5.59 7.59 -30.89
N GLN A 172 6.90 7.31 -30.89
CA GLN A 172 7.80 7.52 -32.04
C GLN A 172 8.06 6.20 -32.81
N SER A 173 7.61 5.06 -32.28
CA SER A 173 7.85 3.76 -32.90
C SER A 173 6.83 3.50 -34.00
N ASN A 174 7.31 3.01 -35.16
CA ASN A 174 6.47 2.50 -36.24
C ASN A 174 6.20 0.99 -36.12
N ASP A 175 6.77 0.33 -35.10
CA ASP A 175 6.70 -1.11 -34.96
C ASP A 175 6.62 -1.52 -33.47
N VAL A 176 5.47 -2.06 -33.08
CA VAL A 176 5.23 -2.54 -31.69
C VAL A 176 5.86 -3.90 -31.39
N ARG A 177 6.46 -4.59 -32.42
CA ARG A 177 7.11 -5.90 -32.21
C ARG A 177 8.28 -5.81 -31.25
N GLU A 178 8.99 -4.68 -31.22
CA GLU A 178 10.07 -4.46 -30.29
C GLU A 178 9.57 -4.55 -28.83
N LEU A 179 8.43 -3.95 -28.50
CA LEU A 179 7.82 -4.07 -27.18
C LEU A 179 7.41 -5.52 -26.87
N ALA A 180 6.83 -6.22 -27.86
CA ALA A 180 6.47 -7.62 -27.70
C ALA A 180 7.67 -8.53 -27.43
N GLU A 181 8.82 -8.30 -28.10
CA GLU A 181 10.06 -9.05 -27.89
C GLU A 181 10.64 -8.84 -26.47
N VAL A 182 10.47 -7.65 -25.89
CA VAL A 182 10.94 -7.36 -24.51
C VAL A 182 10.17 -8.20 -23.50
N VAL A 183 8.87 -8.43 -23.70
CA VAL A 183 8.00 -9.17 -22.77
C VAL A 183 7.88 -10.66 -23.11
N ALA A 184 8.38 -11.09 -24.27
CA ALA A 184 8.42 -12.51 -24.65
C ALA A 184 9.31 -13.30 -23.66
N ARG A 185 8.81 -14.46 -23.20
CA ARG A 185 9.53 -15.42 -22.34
C ARG A 185 10.43 -16.34 -23.13
#